data_babdd24275907465ca84e14fd2bb46cc
#
_entry.id   babdd24275907465ca84e14fd2bb46cc
#
_cell.length_a   1.000
_cell.length_b   1.000
_cell.length_c   1.000
_cell.angle_alpha   90.00
_cell.angle_beta   90.00
_cell.angle_gamma   90.00
#
_symmetry.space_group_name_H-M   'P 1'
#
loop_
_entity.id
_entity.type
_entity.pdbx_description
1 polymer ?
#
loop_
_entity_poly.entity_id
_entity_poly.type
_entity_poly.pdbx_seq_one_letter_code
_entity_poly.pdbx_strand_id
1 'polypeptide(L)'
;MTVASTPHSAGIPHTIRKIHRHHRPQFCGALPRHVAVRRFCAALAKHDWNRNRFIVAMRQQNGQRLAVRSERRETFDALAMAVLAYCDYNPDSEYLFEVMCGVEQLARLTGQLHQGRDQRKTYDPVLKALGDWERAGLIIILRGFDPDTRQHKAMRIWVRPAFFDGMGISISALRDTVTAFRRWLERKGLRESRHTLYARHVMRIANSNVAQLDKHQSLKRLLRKIRHAVVGDDASLLAEKRRLTAALSAKQADRIREPSLTAEIRYYRWRNTRPIAVYLPLEQNLRKTFPNIVGENWFQLLLDHLPME
;
A
#
# COMPACT_ATOMS: atom_id res chain seq x y z
N MET A 1 17.40 -81.40 14.37
CA MET A 1 17.05 -80.60 13.17
C MET A 1 16.24 -79.38 13.65
N THR A 2 16.92 -78.25 13.81
CA THR A 2 16.34 -77.03 14.35
C THR A 2 16.00 -76.13 13.20
N VAL A 3 14.69 -75.86 12.98
CA VAL A 3 14.21 -75.02 11.91
C VAL A 3 14.38 -73.56 12.38
N ALA A 4 15.19 -72.82 11.65
CA ALA A 4 15.43 -71.41 11.91
C ALA A 4 14.22 -70.61 11.39
N SER A 5 13.54 -69.89 12.30
CA SER A 5 12.48 -68.95 11.98
C SER A 5 13.09 -67.69 11.37
N THR A 6 12.72 -67.37 10.18
CA THR A 6 13.03 -66.11 9.51
C THR A 6 12.33 -64.93 10.22
N PRO A 7 13.02 -63.82 10.48
CA PRO A 7 12.40 -62.68 11.12
C PRO A 7 11.45 -62.00 10.13
N HIS A 8 10.19 -61.83 10.54
CA HIS A 8 9.21 -61.02 9.86
C HIS A 8 9.79 -59.60 9.67
N SER A 9 9.91 -59.24 8.41
CA SER A 9 10.14 -57.86 7.98
C SER A 9 9.04 -56.97 8.59
N ALA A 10 9.41 -56.25 9.63
CA ALA A 10 8.56 -55.20 10.17
C ALA A 10 8.28 -54.18 9.04
N GLY A 11 7.06 -54.15 8.59
CA GLY A 11 6.61 -53.22 7.56
C GLY A 11 6.96 -51.80 7.97
N ILE A 12 7.81 -51.14 7.20
CA ILE A 12 8.13 -49.72 7.32
C ILE A 12 6.78 -48.98 7.39
N PRO A 13 6.48 -48.24 8.46
CA PRO A 13 5.24 -47.51 8.57
C PRO A 13 5.12 -46.65 7.33
N HIS A 14 4.01 -46.76 6.60
CA HIS A 14 3.67 -45.92 5.45
C HIS A 14 3.71 -44.48 5.91
N THR A 15 4.89 -43.89 5.90
CA THR A 15 5.08 -42.47 6.15
C THR A 15 4.21 -41.76 5.14
N ILE A 16 3.17 -41.14 5.62
CA ILE A 16 2.25 -40.31 4.86
C ILE A 16 3.12 -39.41 4.00
N ARG A 17 3.08 -39.61 2.68
CA ARG A 17 3.83 -38.79 1.73
C ARG A 17 3.28 -37.38 1.81
N LYS A 18 3.93 -36.54 2.61
CA LYS A 18 3.59 -35.12 2.73
C LYS A 18 4.13 -34.36 1.52
N ILE A 19 3.42 -33.32 1.13
CA ILE A 19 3.86 -32.38 0.09
C ILE A 19 5.20 -31.75 0.46
N HIS A 20 5.47 -31.56 1.75
CA HIS A 20 6.67 -30.95 2.29
C HIS A 20 7.84 -31.96 2.41
N ARG A 21 8.23 -32.54 1.31
CA ARG A 21 9.34 -33.53 1.30
C ARG A 21 10.68 -32.94 1.75
N HIS A 22 10.92 -31.67 1.47
CA HIS A 22 12.19 -31.00 1.74
C HIS A 22 12.18 -30.21 3.05
N HIS A 23 11.05 -29.58 3.38
CA HIS A 23 10.93 -28.71 4.55
C HIS A 23 9.56 -28.84 5.20
N ARG A 24 9.57 -29.08 6.50
CA ARG A 24 8.35 -29.06 7.30
C ARG A 24 7.94 -27.60 7.52
N PRO A 25 6.69 -27.20 7.24
CA PRO A 25 6.21 -25.86 7.51
C PRO A 25 6.27 -25.57 9.01
N GLN A 26 7.07 -24.60 9.37
CA GLN A 26 7.18 -24.14 10.74
C GLN A 26 7.65 -22.69 10.74
N PHE A 27 7.04 -21.86 11.58
CA PHE A 27 7.52 -20.50 11.75
C PHE A 27 8.84 -20.48 12.52
N CYS A 28 9.90 -19.97 11.88
CA CYS A 28 11.26 -19.91 12.40
C CYS A 28 11.70 -18.48 12.75
N GLY A 29 10.76 -17.51 12.75
CA GLY A 29 11.05 -16.11 13.04
C GLY A 29 10.83 -15.73 14.49
N ALA A 30 11.20 -14.49 14.85
CA ALA A 30 10.86 -13.88 16.12
C ALA A 30 9.51 -13.17 16.04
N LEU A 31 8.66 -13.37 17.05
CA LEU A 31 7.41 -12.66 17.16
C LEU A 31 7.62 -11.32 17.90
N PRO A 32 7.20 -10.19 17.31
CA PRO A 32 7.19 -8.91 18.00
C PRO A 32 6.35 -8.94 19.28
N ARG A 33 6.85 -8.34 20.35
CA ARG A 33 6.21 -8.37 21.68
C ARG A 33 5.09 -7.34 21.87
N HIS A 34 4.48 -6.83 20.80
CA HIS A 34 3.40 -5.86 20.92
C HIS A 34 2.01 -6.52 20.95
N VAL A 35 1.03 -5.76 21.46
CA VAL A 35 -0.33 -6.23 21.72
C VAL A 35 -1.03 -6.84 20.50
N ALA A 36 -0.82 -6.26 19.31
CA ALA A 36 -1.50 -6.71 18.09
C ALA A 36 -1.06 -8.14 17.72
N VAL A 37 0.25 -8.40 17.63
CA VAL A 37 0.78 -9.75 17.29
C VAL A 37 0.34 -10.77 18.32
N ARG A 38 0.42 -10.46 19.62
CA ARG A 38 -0.02 -11.40 20.66
C ARG A 38 -1.50 -11.79 20.52
N ARG A 39 -2.38 -10.80 20.29
CA ARG A 39 -3.82 -11.07 20.11
C ARG A 39 -4.11 -11.91 18.88
N PHE A 40 -3.50 -11.56 17.75
CA PHE A 40 -3.74 -12.25 16.49
C PHE A 40 -3.14 -13.65 16.47
N CYS A 41 -1.95 -13.85 17.04
CA CYS A 41 -1.37 -15.19 17.20
C CYS A 41 -2.18 -16.08 18.16
N ALA A 42 -2.76 -15.50 19.21
CA ALA A 42 -3.66 -16.24 20.09
C ALA A 42 -4.96 -16.65 19.39
N ALA A 43 -5.50 -15.82 18.49
CA ALA A 43 -6.65 -16.20 17.67
C ALA A 43 -6.28 -17.27 16.62
N LEU A 44 -5.10 -17.13 15.97
CA LEU A 44 -4.59 -18.10 15.01
C LEU A 44 -4.39 -19.48 15.65
N ALA A 45 -3.85 -19.55 16.87
CA ALA A 45 -3.64 -20.81 17.60
C ALA A 45 -4.92 -21.60 17.84
N LYS A 46 -6.08 -20.94 17.85
CA LYS A 46 -7.42 -21.55 17.98
C LYS A 46 -8.12 -21.75 16.65
N HIS A 47 -7.52 -21.30 15.55
CA HIS A 47 -8.15 -21.27 14.25
C HIS A 47 -8.02 -22.60 13.52
N ASP A 48 -9.09 -23.05 12.88
CA ASP A 48 -9.09 -24.17 11.94
C ASP A 48 -9.39 -23.68 10.52
N TRP A 49 -8.42 -23.79 9.61
CA TRP A 49 -8.55 -23.41 8.22
C TRP A 49 -9.67 -24.15 7.47
N ASN A 50 -10.08 -25.33 7.94
CA ASN A 50 -11.23 -26.04 7.37
C ASN A 50 -12.57 -25.38 7.73
N ARG A 51 -12.59 -24.56 8.78
CA ARG A 51 -13.76 -23.79 9.21
C ARG A 51 -13.71 -22.32 8.79
N ASN A 52 -12.63 -21.90 8.11
CA ASN A 52 -12.50 -20.54 7.60
C ASN A 52 -13.51 -20.33 6.46
N ARG A 53 -14.54 -19.52 6.70
CA ARG A 53 -15.65 -19.29 5.75
C ARG A 53 -15.20 -18.81 4.38
N PHE A 54 -14.15 -17.99 4.32
CA PHE A 54 -13.63 -17.46 3.05
C PHE A 54 -12.90 -18.53 2.25
N ILE A 55 -12.09 -19.36 2.91
CA ILE A 55 -11.41 -20.51 2.27
C ILE A 55 -12.42 -21.53 1.80
N VAL A 56 -13.43 -21.86 2.63
CA VAL A 56 -14.48 -22.81 2.27
C VAL A 56 -15.26 -22.29 1.05
N ALA A 57 -15.74 -21.04 1.08
CA ALA A 57 -16.46 -20.43 -0.04
C ALA A 57 -15.65 -20.43 -1.34
N MET A 58 -14.38 -20.03 -1.29
CA MET A 58 -13.47 -20.05 -2.44
C MET A 58 -13.31 -21.46 -3.02
N ARG A 59 -13.12 -22.47 -2.17
CA ARG A 59 -12.96 -23.86 -2.60
C ARG A 59 -14.24 -24.43 -3.21
N GLN A 60 -15.38 -24.06 -2.62
CA GLN A 60 -16.70 -24.44 -3.15
C GLN A 60 -16.94 -23.83 -4.54
N GLN A 61 -16.66 -22.55 -4.73
CA GLN A 61 -16.76 -21.86 -6.02
C GLN A 61 -15.88 -22.48 -7.11
N ASN A 62 -14.71 -22.98 -6.72
CA ASN A 62 -13.75 -23.61 -7.63
C ASN A 62 -13.97 -25.12 -7.81
N GLY A 63 -15.05 -25.71 -7.30
CA GLY A 63 -15.32 -27.15 -7.36
C GLY A 63 -14.26 -28.01 -6.68
N GLN A 64 -13.53 -27.46 -5.69
CA GLN A 64 -12.46 -28.16 -5.00
C GLN A 64 -13.02 -28.89 -3.76
N ARG A 65 -12.31 -29.93 -3.33
CA ARG A 65 -12.58 -30.56 -2.03
C ARG A 65 -12.61 -29.51 -0.91
N LEU A 66 -13.68 -29.46 -0.12
CA LEU A 66 -13.85 -28.43 0.91
C LEU A 66 -12.76 -28.50 1.99
N ALA A 67 -12.43 -29.73 2.44
CA ALA A 67 -11.36 -29.90 3.41
C ALA A 67 -9.97 -29.58 2.82
N VAL A 68 -9.25 -28.70 3.47
CA VAL A 68 -7.86 -28.37 3.17
C VAL A 68 -6.95 -29.51 3.66
N ARG A 69 -6.05 -30.00 2.81
CA ARG A 69 -5.08 -31.04 3.21
C ARG A 69 -4.20 -30.58 4.36
N SER A 70 -3.78 -31.52 5.21
CA SER A 70 -2.96 -31.23 6.40
C SER A 70 -1.71 -30.42 6.07
N GLU A 71 -1.00 -30.76 5.01
CA GLU A 71 0.22 -30.08 4.61
C GLU A 71 -0.03 -28.62 4.22
N ARG A 72 -1.17 -28.37 3.58
CA ARG A 72 -1.56 -27.01 3.22
C ARG A 72 -1.97 -26.21 4.46
N ARG A 73 -2.63 -26.83 5.44
CA ARG A 73 -2.98 -26.17 6.71
C ARG A 73 -1.73 -25.80 7.50
N GLU A 74 -0.76 -26.73 7.61
CA GLU A 74 0.54 -26.46 8.23
C GLU A 74 1.25 -25.28 7.55
N THR A 75 1.18 -25.21 6.19
CA THR A 75 1.71 -24.07 5.45
C THR A 75 0.97 -22.78 5.79
N PHE A 76 -0.38 -22.81 5.86
CA PHE A 76 -1.18 -21.65 6.21
C PHE A 76 -0.87 -21.16 7.63
N ASP A 77 -0.71 -22.05 8.59
CA ASP A 77 -0.36 -21.71 9.98
C ASP A 77 1.00 -21.01 10.05
N ALA A 78 2.03 -21.64 9.47
CA ALA A 78 3.38 -21.06 9.47
C ALA A 78 3.42 -19.71 8.72
N LEU A 79 2.72 -19.61 7.58
CA LEU A 79 2.65 -18.39 6.78
C LEU A 79 1.85 -17.30 7.49
N ALA A 80 0.75 -17.64 8.15
CA ALA A 80 -0.03 -16.69 8.93
C ALA A 80 0.79 -16.10 10.08
N MET A 81 1.55 -16.94 10.80
CA MET A 81 2.48 -16.46 11.82
C MET A 81 3.52 -15.48 11.25
N ALA A 82 4.11 -15.79 10.08
CA ALA A 82 5.08 -14.92 9.42
C ALA A 82 4.43 -13.60 8.97
N VAL A 83 3.25 -13.65 8.37
CA VAL A 83 2.50 -12.47 7.95
C VAL A 83 2.14 -11.60 9.15
N LEU A 84 1.61 -12.19 10.23
CA LEU A 84 1.27 -11.44 11.45
C LEU A 84 2.50 -10.83 12.13
N ALA A 85 3.66 -11.49 12.06
CA ALA A 85 4.89 -10.96 12.63
C ALA A 85 5.43 -9.72 11.89
N TYR A 86 5.23 -9.66 10.57
CA TYR A 86 5.78 -8.62 9.70
C TYR A 86 4.73 -7.64 9.16
N CYS A 87 3.49 -7.74 9.60
CA CYS A 87 2.41 -6.84 9.19
C CYS A 87 2.53 -5.49 9.90
N ASP A 88 2.32 -4.41 9.16
CA ASP A 88 2.25 -3.05 9.72
C ASP A 88 0.86 -2.80 10.33
N TYR A 89 0.83 -2.60 11.64
CA TYR A 89 -0.39 -2.29 12.40
C TYR A 89 -0.51 -0.80 12.74
N ASN A 90 0.40 0.04 12.24
CA ASN A 90 0.37 1.45 12.56
C ASN A 90 -0.81 2.14 11.86
N PRO A 91 -1.82 2.66 12.60
CA PRO A 91 -2.95 3.36 12.00
C PRO A 91 -2.56 4.66 11.30
N ASP A 92 -1.41 5.23 11.64
CA ASP A 92 -0.89 6.43 11.01
C ASP A 92 -0.14 6.14 9.71
N SER A 93 0.15 4.86 9.43
CA SER A 93 0.73 4.42 8.15
C SER A 93 -0.25 4.64 6.99
N GLU A 94 0.27 5.04 5.84
CA GLU A 94 -0.54 5.17 4.62
C GLU A 94 -1.08 3.81 4.15
N TYR A 95 -0.31 2.76 4.36
CA TYR A 95 -0.62 1.40 3.92
C TYR A 95 -0.75 0.44 5.11
N LEU A 96 -1.76 0.71 5.94
CA LEU A 96 -2.13 -0.16 7.05
C LEU A 96 -2.26 -1.61 6.60
N PHE A 97 -1.73 -2.55 7.38
CA PHE A 97 -1.70 -3.98 7.13
C PHE A 97 -0.82 -4.43 5.96
N GLU A 98 0.11 -3.62 5.50
CA GLU A 98 1.13 -4.08 4.56
C GLU A 98 2.10 -5.04 5.24
N VAL A 99 2.43 -6.15 4.58
CA VAL A 99 3.46 -7.09 5.03
C VAL A 99 4.83 -6.56 4.62
N MET A 100 5.64 -6.21 5.61
CA MET A 100 6.90 -5.46 5.42
C MET A 100 8.10 -6.36 5.05
N CYS A 101 7.84 -7.48 4.38
CA CYS A 101 8.89 -8.37 3.87
C CYS A 101 8.50 -8.99 2.53
N GLY A 102 9.48 -9.45 1.78
CA GLY A 102 9.29 -10.12 0.50
C GLY A 102 8.90 -11.59 0.65
N VAL A 103 8.42 -12.19 -0.46
CA VAL A 103 7.96 -13.59 -0.47
C VAL A 103 9.09 -14.57 -0.17
N GLU A 104 10.32 -14.33 -0.63
CA GLU A 104 11.47 -15.15 -0.30
C GLU A 104 11.71 -15.16 1.22
N GLN A 105 11.59 -14.01 1.87
CA GLN A 105 11.72 -13.92 3.32
C GLN A 105 10.58 -14.66 4.04
N LEU A 106 9.34 -14.55 3.55
CA LEU A 106 8.23 -15.34 4.07
C LEU A 106 8.50 -16.84 3.94
N ALA A 107 9.07 -17.28 2.81
CA ALA A 107 9.42 -18.67 2.59
C ALA A 107 10.52 -19.14 3.56
N ARG A 108 11.51 -18.29 3.82
CA ARG A 108 12.56 -18.57 4.82
C ARG A 108 11.98 -18.67 6.23
N LEU A 109 11.11 -17.73 6.60
CA LEU A 109 10.47 -17.69 7.92
C LEU A 109 9.53 -18.87 8.15
N THR A 110 8.99 -19.47 7.11
CA THR A 110 8.10 -20.64 7.18
C THR A 110 8.83 -21.97 7.00
N GLY A 111 10.17 -21.95 6.88
CA GLY A 111 10.96 -23.13 6.62
C GLY A 111 10.71 -23.78 5.26
N GLN A 112 10.15 -23.04 4.31
CA GLN A 112 9.74 -23.56 2.98
C GLN A 112 10.54 -22.96 1.82
N LEU A 113 11.68 -22.34 2.09
CA LEU A 113 12.64 -21.94 1.09
C LEU A 113 13.53 -23.15 0.77
N HIS A 114 13.47 -23.61 -0.47
CA HIS A 114 14.35 -24.65 -0.98
C HIS A 114 15.37 -24.05 -1.94
N GLN A 115 16.62 -24.43 -1.82
CA GLN A 115 17.70 -24.08 -2.74
C GLN A 115 18.21 -25.33 -3.42
N GLY A 116 18.02 -25.42 -4.72
CA GLY A 116 18.47 -26.54 -5.55
C GLY A 116 20.00 -26.57 -5.70
N ARG A 117 20.52 -27.66 -6.30
CA ARG A 117 21.95 -27.79 -6.60
C ARG A 117 22.46 -26.73 -7.58
N ASP A 118 21.56 -26.23 -8.43
CA ASP A 118 21.77 -25.14 -9.40
C ASP A 118 21.66 -23.73 -8.77
N GLN A 119 21.69 -23.65 -7.45
CA GLN A 119 21.49 -22.41 -6.68
C GLN A 119 20.13 -21.75 -6.88
N ARG A 120 19.21 -22.36 -7.64
CA ARG A 120 17.86 -21.86 -7.85
C ARG A 120 17.04 -22.00 -6.57
N LYS A 121 16.45 -20.89 -6.16
CA LYS A 121 15.54 -20.84 -5.01
C LYS A 121 14.12 -21.16 -5.45
N THR A 122 13.46 -22.08 -4.76
CA THR A 122 12.07 -22.41 -4.96
C THR A 122 11.28 -22.30 -3.65
N TYR A 123 10.06 -21.78 -3.74
CA TYR A 123 9.16 -21.57 -2.61
C TYR A 123 7.69 -21.72 -3.01
N ASP A 124 7.42 -22.67 -3.91
CA ASP A 124 6.10 -22.94 -4.48
C ASP A 124 4.99 -23.15 -3.44
N PRO A 125 5.23 -23.85 -2.30
CA PRO A 125 4.18 -24.00 -1.29
C PRO A 125 3.67 -22.67 -0.75
N VAL A 126 4.59 -21.71 -0.54
CA VAL A 126 4.24 -20.37 -0.07
C VAL A 126 3.50 -19.57 -1.13
N LEU A 127 3.97 -19.59 -2.39
CA LEU A 127 3.30 -18.92 -3.50
C LEU A 127 1.88 -19.45 -3.71
N LYS A 128 1.71 -20.79 -3.67
CA LYS A 128 0.39 -21.41 -3.79
C LYS A 128 -0.52 -21.06 -2.61
N ALA A 129 0.02 -20.96 -1.38
CA ALA A 129 -0.73 -20.56 -0.21
C ALA A 129 -1.19 -19.09 -0.30
N LEU A 130 -0.30 -18.19 -0.71
CA LEU A 130 -0.63 -16.79 -0.96
C LEU A 130 -1.69 -16.65 -2.07
N GLY A 131 -1.59 -17.44 -3.15
CA GLY A 131 -2.60 -17.46 -4.21
C GLY A 131 -3.97 -17.96 -3.73
N ASP A 132 -4.01 -18.94 -2.84
CA ASP A 132 -5.27 -19.39 -2.21
C ASP A 132 -5.88 -18.28 -1.36
N TRP A 133 -5.10 -17.57 -0.55
CA TRP A 133 -5.56 -16.46 0.27
C TRP A 133 -6.03 -15.26 -0.56
N GLU A 134 -5.33 -14.96 -1.65
CA GLU A 134 -5.73 -13.90 -2.58
C GLU A 134 -7.09 -14.20 -3.21
N ARG A 135 -7.28 -15.43 -3.75
CA ARG A 135 -8.56 -15.89 -4.31
C ARG A 135 -9.68 -15.91 -3.26
N ALA A 136 -9.37 -16.29 -2.03
CA ALA A 136 -10.32 -16.24 -0.92
C ALA A 136 -10.60 -14.80 -0.44
N GLY A 137 -9.94 -13.78 -0.97
CA GLY A 137 -10.12 -12.39 -0.60
C GLY A 137 -9.56 -12.03 0.79
N LEU A 138 -8.66 -12.84 1.33
CA LEU A 138 -8.01 -12.61 2.63
C LEU A 138 -6.86 -11.61 2.55
N ILE A 139 -6.18 -11.56 1.41
CA ILE A 139 -5.05 -10.66 1.15
C ILE A 139 -5.20 -9.98 -0.21
N ILE A 140 -4.39 -8.96 -0.44
CA ILE A 140 -4.21 -8.31 -1.74
C ILE A 140 -2.73 -8.43 -2.09
N ILE A 141 -2.43 -8.83 -3.32
CA ILE A 141 -1.07 -8.93 -3.83
C ILE A 141 -0.92 -8.00 -5.03
N LEU A 142 0.00 -7.04 -4.94
CA LEU A 142 0.42 -6.24 -6.07
C LEU A 142 1.67 -6.86 -6.68
N ARG A 143 1.58 -7.22 -7.94
CA ARG A 143 2.67 -7.72 -8.76
C ARG A 143 3.10 -6.62 -9.73
N GLY A 144 4.38 -6.46 -9.93
CA GLY A 144 4.94 -5.56 -10.93
C GLY A 144 5.87 -6.32 -11.87
N PHE A 145 6.02 -5.82 -13.07
CA PHE A 145 6.98 -6.29 -14.04
C PHE A 145 7.85 -5.10 -14.47
N ASP A 146 9.13 -5.34 -14.59
CA ASP A 146 10.10 -4.38 -15.09
C ASP A 146 10.41 -4.72 -16.55
N PRO A 147 9.97 -3.91 -17.51
CA PRO A 147 10.21 -4.20 -18.93
C PRO A 147 11.68 -4.08 -19.31
N ASP A 148 12.45 -3.23 -18.62
CA ASP A 148 13.86 -2.97 -18.96
C ASP A 148 14.75 -4.15 -18.54
N THR A 149 14.55 -4.65 -17.33
CA THR A 149 15.29 -5.83 -16.83
C THR A 149 14.61 -7.16 -17.17
N ARG A 150 13.38 -7.13 -17.71
CA ARG A 150 12.52 -8.30 -17.97
C ARG A 150 12.31 -9.16 -16.71
N GLN A 151 12.28 -8.57 -15.55
CA GLN A 151 12.11 -9.25 -14.27
C GLN A 151 10.83 -8.85 -13.57
N HIS A 152 10.28 -9.77 -12.79
CA HIS A 152 9.19 -9.45 -11.88
C HIS A 152 9.73 -8.70 -10.67
N LYS A 153 9.11 -7.55 -10.39
CA LYS A 153 9.39 -6.78 -9.16
C LYS A 153 8.89 -7.55 -7.95
N ALA A 154 9.54 -7.32 -6.81
CA ALA A 154 9.10 -7.91 -5.54
C ALA A 154 7.64 -7.54 -5.26
N MET A 155 6.84 -8.54 -4.88
CA MET A 155 5.42 -8.37 -4.60
C MET A 155 5.20 -7.56 -3.33
N ARG A 156 4.15 -6.73 -3.34
CA ARG A 156 3.62 -6.10 -2.13
C ARG A 156 2.36 -6.82 -1.69
N ILE A 157 2.23 -7.06 -0.41
CA ILE A 157 1.13 -7.85 0.16
C ILE A 157 0.45 -7.04 1.25
N TRP A 158 -0.88 -6.94 1.21
CA TRP A 158 -1.70 -6.34 2.27
C TRP A 158 -2.67 -7.36 2.81
N VAL A 159 -2.78 -7.41 4.12
CA VAL A 159 -3.78 -8.22 4.80
C VAL A 159 -5.11 -7.47 4.81
N ARG A 160 -6.20 -8.15 4.45
CA ARG A 160 -7.55 -7.58 4.48
C ARG A 160 -8.22 -7.83 5.83
N PRO A 161 -9.21 -7.03 6.24
CA PRO A 161 -10.02 -7.30 7.42
C PRO A 161 -10.66 -8.69 7.43
N ALA A 162 -10.98 -9.24 6.24
CA ALA A 162 -11.50 -10.59 6.07
C ALA A 162 -10.55 -11.68 6.60
N PHE A 163 -9.24 -11.46 6.59
CA PHE A 163 -8.27 -12.39 7.17
C PHE A 163 -8.46 -12.54 8.68
N PHE A 164 -8.61 -11.42 9.38
CA PHE A 164 -8.85 -11.38 10.81
C PHE A 164 -10.24 -11.92 11.17
N ASP A 165 -11.25 -11.56 10.39
CA ASP A 165 -12.62 -12.03 10.53
C ASP A 165 -12.73 -13.55 10.33
N GLY A 166 -12.00 -14.11 9.36
CA GLY A 166 -11.86 -15.56 9.17
C GLY A 166 -11.27 -16.28 10.39
N MET A 167 -10.47 -15.61 11.20
CA MET A 167 -9.95 -16.12 12.48
C MET A 167 -10.86 -15.82 13.68
N GLY A 168 -12.07 -15.31 13.45
CA GLY A 168 -13.04 -14.99 14.50
C GLY A 168 -12.81 -13.63 15.18
N ILE A 169 -12.02 -12.75 14.59
CA ILE A 169 -11.76 -11.40 15.11
C ILE A 169 -12.72 -10.43 14.41
N SER A 170 -13.70 -9.91 15.14
CA SER A 170 -14.64 -8.92 14.61
C SER A 170 -13.95 -7.62 14.23
N ILE A 171 -14.57 -6.82 13.37
CA ILE A 171 -14.04 -5.52 12.96
C ILE A 171 -13.89 -4.56 14.15
N SER A 172 -14.76 -4.65 15.17
CA SER A 172 -14.62 -3.87 16.41
C SER A 172 -13.38 -4.29 17.19
N ALA A 173 -13.16 -5.60 17.40
CA ALA A 173 -11.98 -6.12 18.07
C ALA A 173 -10.67 -5.79 17.29
N LEU A 174 -10.74 -5.74 15.96
CA LEU A 174 -9.62 -5.29 15.13
C LEU A 174 -9.32 -3.81 15.35
N ARG A 175 -10.34 -2.93 15.38
CA ARG A 175 -10.21 -1.50 15.69
C ARG A 175 -9.59 -1.27 17.07
N ASP A 176 -10.08 -1.98 18.08
CA ASP A 176 -9.55 -1.90 19.44
C ASP A 176 -8.08 -2.31 19.49
N THR A 177 -7.72 -3.35 18.73
CA THR A 177 -6.33 -3.83 18.68
C THR A 177 -5.41 -2.82 18.02
N VAL A 178 -5.82 -2.19 16.91
CA VAL A 178 -5.06 -1.15 16.22
C VAL A 178 -4.93 0.11 17.10
N THR A 179 -5.99 0.48 17.81
CA THR A 179 -5.98 1.59 18.77
C THR A 179 -5.05 1.30 19.95
N ALA A 180 -5.08 0.09 20.49
CA ALA A 180 -4.18 -0.34 21.55
C ALA A 180 -2.72 -0.38 21.07
N PHE A 181 -2.47 -0.72 19.80
CA PHE A 181 -1.14 -0.66 19.19
C PHE A 181 -0.63 0.78 19.08
N ARG A 182 -1.48 1.75 18.67
CA ARG A 182 -1.14 3.19 18.65
C ARG A 182 -0.71 3.67 20.04
N ARG A 183 -1.49 3.36 21.08
CA ARG A 183 -1.15 3.70 22.48
C ARG A 183 0.14 3.04 22.95
N TRP A 184 0.43 1.83 22.47
CA TRP A 184 1.69 1.16 22.76
C TRP A 184 2.88 1.86 22.12
N LEU A 185 2.78 2.31 20.85
CA LEU A 185 3.80 3.11 20.17
C LEU A 185 4.07 4.43 20.90
N GLU A 186 3.02 5.12 21.33
CA GLU A 186 3.11 6.38 22.08
C GLU A 186 3.86 6.18 23.41
N ARG A 187 3.48 5.17 24.20
CA ARG A 187 4.15 4.87 25.48
C ARG A 187 5.62 4.48 25.32
N LYS A 188 5.99 3.90 24.19
CA LYS A 188 7.37 3.51 23.89
C LYS A 188 8.19 4.64 23.25
N GLY A 189 7.60 5.80 23.00
CA GLY A 189 8.26 6.89 22.27
C GLY A 189 8.58 6.56 20.82
N LEU A 190 7.95 5.53 20.23
CA LEU A 190 8.20 5.03 18.88
C LEU A 190 7.27 5.64 17.85
N ARG A 191 6.48 6.65 18.22
CA ARG A 191 5.59 7.34 17.30
C ARG A 191 6.39 8.21 16.34
N GLU A 192 6.47 7.79 15.11
CA GLU A 192 7.09 8.55 14.04
C GLU A 192 6.10 9.49 13.37
N SER A 193 6.60 10.59 12.82
CA SER A 193 5.78 11.47 11.99
C SER A 193 5.36 10.75 10.72
N ARG A 194 4.23 11.15 10.12
CA ARG A 194 3.79 10.60 8.82
C ARG A 194 4.82 10.80 7.73
N HIS A 195 5.55 11.92 7.76
CA HIS A 195 6.63 12.20 6.80
C HIS A 195 7.78 11.20 6.92
N THR A 196 8.18 10.85 8.15
CA THR A 196 9.24 9.87 8.39
C THR A 196 8.82 8.47 7.95
N LEU A 197 7.58 8.07 8.24
CA LEU A 197 7.01 6.80 7.78
C LEU A 197 6.93 6.73 6.26
N TYR A 198 6.47 7.80 5.62
CA TYR A 198 6.41 7.90 4.17
C TYR A 198 7.81 7.86 3.54
N ALA A 199 8.77 8.62 4.07
CA ALA A 199 10.15 8.62 3.59
C ALA A 199 10.78 7.22 3.69
N ARG A 200 10.60 6.52 4.82
CA ARG A 200 11.04 5.13 4.98
C ARG A 200 10.40 4.19 3.97
N HIS A 201 9.09 4.36 3.73
CA HIS A 201 8.36 3.57 2.74
C HIS A 201 8.90 3.79 1.33
N VAL A 202 9.12 5.04 0.92
CA VAL A 202 9.71 5.39 -0.38
C VAL A 202 11.12 4.81 -0.52
N MET A 203 11.95 4.94 0.52
CA MET A 203 13.30 4.36 0.52
C MET A 203 13.27 2.82 0.42
N ARG A 204 12.32 2.17 1.11
CA ARG A 204 12.13 0.72 0.99
C ARG A 204 11.77 0.31 -0.43
N ILE A 205 10.85 1.03 -1.09
CA ILE A 205 10.46 0.77 -2.47
C ILE A 205 11.66 0.95 -3.40
N ALA A 206 12.39 2.05 -3.27
CA ALA A 206 13.55 2.35 -4.10
C ALA A 206 14.67 1.30 -3.96
N ASN A 207 14.98 0.89 -2.72
CA ASN A 207 16.06 -0.04 -2.45
C ASN A 207 15.72 -1.52 -2.73
N SER A 208 14.44 -1.88 -2.77
CA SER A 208 14.00 -3.28 -2.82
C SER A 208 13.43 -3.69 -4.18
N ASN A 209 13.45 -2.84 -5.19
CA ASN A 209 12.80 -3.09 -6.48
C ASN A 209 11.35 -3.59 -6.33
N VAL A 210 10.59 -3.02 -5.40
CA VAL A 210 9.24 -3.43 -5.06
C VAL A 210 8.23 -2.85 -6.07
N ALA A 211 7.15 -3.56 -6.33
CA ALA A 211 6.09 -3.10 -7.21
C ALA A 211 5.54 -1.72 -6.79
N GLN A 212 5.50 -0.78 -7.73
CA GLN A 212 5.02 0.58 -7.49
C GLN A 212 3.50 0.64 -7.48
N LEU A 213 2.96 1.43 -6.56
CA LEU A 213 1.52 1.60 -6.40
C LEU A 213 0.96 2.81 -7.16
N ASP A 214 1.82 3.64 -7.76
CA ASP A 214 1.41 4.96 -8.26
C ASP A 214 0.36 4.92 -9.35
N LYS A 215 0.43 3.94 -10.23
CA LYS A 215 -0.53 3.75 -11.34
C LYS A 215 -1.81 3.01 -10.94
N HIS A 216 -1.90 2.48 -9.72
CA HIS A 216 -3.02 1.63 -9.28
C HIS A 216 -4.07 2.39 -8.46
N GLN A 217 -4.81 3.32 -9.08
CA GLN A 217 -5.80 4.16 -8.39
C GLN A 217 -6.93 3.36 -7.71
N SER A 218 -7.41 2.28 -8.35
CA SER A 218 -8.44 1.40 -7.77
C SER A 218 -7.94 0.71 -6.50
N LEU A 219 -6.69 0.23 -6.50
CA LEU A 219 -6.07 -0.38 -5.33
C LEU A 219 -5.84 0.66 -4.22
N LYS A 220 -5.36 1.86 -4.55
CA LYS A 220 -5.23 2.97 -3.58
C LYS A 220 -6.58 3.28 -2.92
N ARG A 221 -7.68 3.31 -3.71
CA ARG A 221 -9.04 3.52 -3.17
C ARG A 221 -9.46 2.38 -2.23
N LEU A 222 -9.17 1.13 -2.59
CA LEU A 222 -9.50 -0.04 -1.77
C LEU A 222 -8.72 -0.01 -0.44
N LEU A 223 -7.41 0.27 -0.46
CA LEU A 223 -6.59 0.39 0.74
C LEU A 223 -7.06 1.53 1.66
N ARG A 224 -7.48 2.67 1.08
CA ARG A 224 -8.10 3.77 1.85
C ARG A 224 -9.42 3.33 2.50
N LYS A 225 -10.29 2.58 1.79
CA LYS A 225 -11.52 2.03 2.36
C LYS A 225 -11.23 1.08 3.52
N ILE A 226 -10.24 0.20 3.38
CA ILE A 226 -9.80 -0.71 4.46
C ILE A 226 -9.33 0.10 5.67
N ARG A 227 -8.48 1.09 5.46
CA ARG A 227 -8.01 1.95 6.55
C ARG A 227 -9.17 2.68 7.22
N HIS A 228 -10.06 3.29 6.46
CA HIS A 228 -11.25 3.96 6.98
C HIS A 228 -12.13 3.01 7.80
N ALA A 229 -12.36 1.79 7.32
CA ALA A 229 -13.15 0.79 8.02
C ALA A 229 -12.54 0.38 9.36
N VAL A 230 -11.20 0.39 9.49
CA VAL A 230 -10.49 -0.08 10.70
C VAL A 230 -10.14 1.07 11.64
N VAL A 231 -9.67 2.21 11.11
CA VAL A 231 -9.25 3.35 11.94
C VAL A 231 -10.42 4.29 12.26
N GLY A 232 -11.45 4.27 11.41
CA GLY A 232 -12.57 5.21 11.48
C GLY A 232 -12.21 6.59 10.92
N ASP A 233 -13.16 7.51 10.99
CA ASP A 233 -12.91 8.93 10.72
C ASP A 233 -12.16 9.52 11.92
N ASP A 234 -10.86 9.61 11.78
CA ASP A 234 -10.02 10.31 12.75
C ASP A 234 -10.35 11.81 12.67
N ALA A 235 -10.91 12.38 13.73
CA ALA A 235 -11.27 13.80 13.79
C ALA A 235 -10.06 14.68 13.42
N SER A 236 -8.84 14.22 13.75
CA SER A 236 -7.59 14.89 13.37
C SER A 236 -7.34 14.86 11.85
N LEU A 237 -7.70 13.77 11.16
CA LEU A 237 -7.61 13.65 9.71
C LEU A 237 -8.61 14.55 8.99
N LEU A 238 -9.84 14.63 9.52
CA LEU A 238 -10.86 15.54 9.00
C LEU A 238 -10.48 16.99 9.21
N ALA A 239 -9.91 17.33 10.36
CA ALA A 239 -9.40 18.66 10.66
C ALA A 239 -8.23 19.01 9.72
N GLU A 240 -7.27 18.10 9.52
CA GLU A 240 -6.15 18.32 8.59
C GLU A 240 -6.60 18.42 7.14
N LYS A 241 -7.57 17.59 6.72
CA LYS A 241 -8.18 17.67 5.39
C LYS A 241 -8.87 19.03 5.20
N ARG A 242 -9.64 19.49 6.20
CA ARG A 242 -10.28 20.82 6.15
C ARG A 242 -9.24 21.93 6.07
N ARG A 243 -8.15 21.83 6.86
CA ARG A 243 -7.04 22.79 6.83
C ARG A 243 -6.34 22.83 5.47
N LEU A 244 -6.05 21.66 4.88
CA LEU A 244 -5.44 21.56 3.55
C LEU A 244 -6.39 22.04 2.44
N THR A 245 -7.67 21.73 2.55
CA THR A 245 -8.68 22.22 1.59
C THR A 245 -8.82 23.74 1.70
N ALA A 246 -8.83 24.30 2.91
CA ALA A 246 -8.86 25.74 3.13
C ALA A 246 -7.57 26.43 2.62
N ALA A 247 -6.40 25.82 2.83
CA ALA A 247 -5.14 26.36 2.30
C ALA A 247 -5.07 26.30 0.77
N LEU A 248 -5.63 25.27 0.15
CA LEU A 248 -5.73 25.17 -1.32
C LEU A 248 -6.73 26.18 -1.89
N SER A 249 -7.89 26.37 -1.24
CA SER A 249 -8.86 27.38 -1.66
C SER A 249 -8.34 28.81 -1.47
N ALA A 250 -7.58 29.08 -0.40
CA ALA A 250 -6.89 30.35 -0.21
C ALA A 250 -5.84 30.61 -1.29
N LYS A 251 -4.99 29.64 -1.61
CA LYS A 251 -4.03 29.76 -2.71
C LYS A 251 -4.70 29.88 -4.10
N GLN A 252 -5.86 29.28 -4.26
CA GLN A 252 -6.63 29.39 -5.49
C GLN A 252 -7.33 30.74 -5.58
N ALA A 253 -7.82 31.29 -4.46
CA ALA A 253 -8.34 32.65 -4.37
C ALA A 253 -7.22 33.69 -4.59
N ASP A 254 -6.00 33.46 -4.09
CA ASP A 254 -4.84 34.33 -4.37
C ASP A 254 -4.37 34.23 -5.82
N ARG A 255 -4.58 33.10 -6.49
CA ARG A 255 -4.35 32.94 -7.95
C ARG A 255 -5.46 33.59 -8.78
N ILE A 256 -6.69 33.61 -8.27
CA ILE A 256 -7.85 34.26 -8.92
C ILE A 256 -7.86 35.77 -8.62
N ARG A 257 -7.28 36.22 -7.50
CA ARG A 257 -6.74 37.57 -7.42
C ARG A 257 -5.56 37.65 -8.37
N GLU A 258 -5.87 37.82 -9.65
CA GLU A 258 -4.88 38.32 -10.60
C GLU A 258 -4.19 39.48 -9.88
N PRO A 259 -2.85 39.51 -9.79
CA PRO A 259 -2.18 40.76 -9.45
C PRO A 259 -2.82 41.75 -10.44
N SER A 260 -3.41 42.81 -9.92
CA SER A 260 -3.99 43.85 -10.78
C SER A 260 -2.94 44.11 -11.85
N LEU A 261 -3.20 43.58 -13.06
CA LEU A 261 -2.25 43.65 -14.15
C LEU A 261 -1.92 45.12 -14.26
N THR A 262 -0.67 45.50 -13.99
CA THR A 262 -0.24 46.88 -14.09
C THR A 262 -0.72 47.40 -15.42
N ALA A 263 -1.14 48.64 -15.52
CA ALA A 263 -1.61 49.21 -16.78
C ALA A 263 -0.63 48.90 -17.91
N GLU A 264 0.66 48.85 -17.62
CA GLU A 264 1.72 48.44 -18.52
C GLU A 264 1.49 47.01 -19.09
N ILE A 265 1.26 45.99 -18.25
CA ILE A 265 1.05 44.61 -18.73
C ILE A 265 -0.24 44.49 -19.53
N ARG A 266 -1.30 45.20 -19.11
CA ARG A 266 -2.58 45.23 -19.84
C ARG A 266 -2.41 45.85 -21.24
N TYR A 267 -1.67 46.96 -21.33
CA TYR A 267 -1.37 47.62 -22.59
C TYR A 267 -0.51 46.74 -23.50
N TYR A 268 0.57 46.15 -23.03
CA TYR A 268 1.41 45.25 -23.84
C TYR A 268 0.67 44.02 -24.32
N ARG A 269 -0.25 43.45 -23.50
CA ARG A 269 -1.11 42.35 -23.95
C ARG A 269 -2.00 42.77 -25.13
N TRP A 270 -2.61 43.93 -25.08
CA TRP A 270 -3.42 44.48 -26.17
C TRP A 270 -2.52 44.77 -27.39
N ARG A 271 -1.42 45.47 -27.22
CA ARG A 271 -0.44 45.83 -28.27
C ARG A 271 0.04 44.63 -29.07
N ASN A 272 0.42 43.52 -28.41
CA ASN A 272 0.93 42.32 -29.05
C ASN A 272 -0.09 41.57 -29.91
N THR A 273 -1.39 41.89 -29.78
CA THR A 273 -2.45 41.32 -30.61
C THR A 273 -2.84 42.20 -31.81
N ARG A 274 -2.21 43.38 -31.98
CA ARG A 274 -2.58 44.37 -33.01
C ARG A 274 -1.39 44.68 -33.95
N PRO A 275 -1.69 45.00 -35.22
CA PRO A 275 -0.68 45.43 -36.18
C PRO A 275 -0.05 46.75 -35.74
N ILE A 276 1.23 46.96 -36.13
CA ILE A 276 2.01 48.17 -35.83
C ILE A 276 1.29 49.44 -36.25
N ALA A 277 0.58 49.43 -37.40
CA ALA A 277 -0.17 50.53 -37.93
C ALA A 277 -1.28 51.06 -37.00
N VAL A 278 -1.77 50.23 -36.02
CA VAL A 278 -2.83 50.62 -35.09
C VAL A 278 -2.29 51.30 -33.85
N TYR A 279 -1.28 50.70 -33.21
CA TYR A 279 -0.80 51.21 -31.93
C TYR A 279 0.29 52.29 -32.04
N LEU A 280 1.10 52.30 -33.10
CA LEU A 280 2.18 53.26 -33.24
C LEU A 280 1.67 54.71 -33.39
N PRO A 281 0.63 55.00 -34.24
CA PRO A 281 0.06 56.36 -34.34
C PRO A 281 -0.59 56.79 -32.99
N LEU A 282 -1.23 55.88 -32.28
CA LEU A 282 -1.79 56.15 -30.96
C LEU A 282 -0.73 56.59 -29.94
N GLU A 283 0.37 55.81 -29.84
CA GLU A 283 1.51 56.14 -28.96
C GLU A 283 2.12 57.49 -29.34
N GLN A 284 2.33 57.73 -30.63
CA GLN A 284 2.95 58.98 -31.11
C GLN A 284 2.06 60.22 -30.88
N ASN A 285 0.76 60.12 -31.13
CA ASN A 285 -0.18 61.20 -30.94
C ASN A 285 -0.31 61.57 -29.43
N LEU A 286 -0.50 60.55 -28.59
CA LEU A 286 -0.57 60.78 -27.15
C LEU A 286 0.74 61.30 -26.57
N ARG A 287 1.90 60.88 -27.10
CA ARG A 287 3.18 61.41 -26.67
C ARG A 287 3.41 62.86 -27.04
N LYS A 288 2.90 63.28 -28.17
CA LYS A 288 2.90 64.69 -28.57
C LYS A 288 2.03 65.57 -27.69
N THR A 289 0.83 65.04 -27.32
CA THR A 289 -0.13 65.78 -26.52
C THR A 289 0.24 65.81 -25.01
N PHE A 290 0.84 64.73 -24.51
CA PHE A 290 1.19 64.57 -23.10
C PHE A 290 2.66 64.17 -22.91
N PRO A 291 3.65 65.05 -23.18
CA PRO A 291 5.06 64.69 -23.20
C PRO A 291 5.62 64.33 -21.80
N ASN A 292 5.02 64.83 -20.74
CA ASN A 292 5.54 64.71 -19.36
C ASN A 292 4.99 63.51 -18.57
N ILE A 293 4.05 62.74 -19.13
CA ILE A 293 3.46 61.60 -18.45
C ILE A 293 4.38 60.40 -18.68
N VAL A 294 4.80 59.75 -17.59
CA VAL A 294 5.69 58.55 -17.61
C VAL A 294 5.21 57.48 -16.63
N GLY A 295 5.74 56.26 -16.78
CA GLY A 295 5.43 55.14 -15.90
C GLY A 295 4.02 54.64 -16.02
N GLU A 296 3.43 54.20 -14.92
CA GLU A 296 2.09 53.58 -14.85
C GLU A 296 0.98 54.49 -15.39
N ASN A 297 1.08 55.81 -15.14
CA ASN A 297 0.11 56.80 -15.59
C ASN A 297 0.14 56.93 -17.15
N TRP A 298 1.25 56.71 -17.79
CA TRP A 298 1.37 56.67 -19.22
C TRP A 298 0.61 55.50 -19.83
N PHE A 299 0.75 54.33 -19.25
CA PHE A 299 0.07 53.13 -19.70
C PHE A 299 -1.43 53.19 -19.42
N GLN A 300 -1.85 53.79 -18.31
CA GLN A 300 -3.26 54.06 -18.05
C GLN A 300 -3.88 55.01 -19.10
N LEU A 301 -3.19 56.07 -19.43
CA LEU A 301 -3.59 57.03 -20.51
C LEU A 301 -3.73 56.32 -21.86
N LEU A 302 -2.79 55.43 -22.21
CA LEU A 302 -2.87 54.61 -23.41
C LEU A 302 -4.11 53.71 -23.43
N LEU A 303 -4.40 53.06 -22.29
CA LEU A 303 -5.57 52.17 -22.15
C LEU A 303 -6.90 52.94 -22.28
N ASP A 304 -6.96 54.16 -21.72
CA ASP A 304 -8.16 55.00 -21.78
C ASP A 304 -8.47 55.53 -23.17
N HIS A 305 -7.48 55.52 -24.08
CA HIS A 305 -7.63 56.00 -25.48
C HIS A 305 -7.59 54.86 -26.51
N LEU A 306 -7.75 53.62 -26.09
CA LEU A 306 -7.83 52.51 -27.02
C LEU A 306 -9.06 52.66 -27.93
N PRO A 307 -8.92 52.38 -29.27
CA PRO A 307 -10.07 52.36 -30.13
C PRO A 307 -11.07 51.31 -29.67
N MET A 308 -12.34 51.76 -29.47
CA MET A 308 -13.43 50.83 -29.18
C MET A 308 -13.63 49.94 -30.43
N GLU A 309 -13.78 48.67 -30.24
CA GLU A 309 -14.04 47.68 -31.31
C GLU A 309 -15.41 47.88 -31.91
#